data_c7e2f575f134c555d1bb5aa63ecb0196
#
_entry.id   c7e2f575f134c555d1bb5aa63ecb0196
#
_cell.length_a   1.000
_cell.length_b   1.000
_cell.length_c   1.000
_cell.angle_alpha   90.00
_cell.angle_beta   90.00
_cell.angle_gamma   90.00
#
_symmetry.space_group_name_H-M   'P 1'
#
loop_
_entity.id
_entity.type
_entity.pdbx_description
1 polymer ?
#
loop_
_entity_poly.entity_id
_entity_poly.type
_entity_poly.pdbx_seq_one_letter_code
_entity_poly.pdbx_strand_id
1 'polypeptide(L)'
;MIERRKTRQLHVGSVAVGGDAPIAVQSMTNTHTDDAAATLEQIQRLTDAGCDIIRCAVPDMAAAEGLKTICKESPIPVIADIHFDYKLALAAIEAGVDGLRLNPGNIGGEEKVRAVVEAAKERNIPIRIGVNAGSLPKDLLEKYGHPTAEALVEAAWRHVRILEAMDYRNIKISLKAHDVPLTVEAYRLMAAQCDYPLHVGITEAGTVNSGIIKSAVGIGTLLAEGIGDTIRVSLTGDPVNEVRVAYDILKSLGLREHGPTLISCPTCGRTRISLEKLALEVERRLADVEEPITVAVMGCVVNGPGEAREADVGIAGGIGEGLVFRKGEILRKVPEEQLVSELFAEIDKILLERKVSR
;
A
#
# COMPACT_ATOMS: atom_id res chain seq x y z
N MET A 1 -6.63 15.88 12.68
CA MET A 1 -5.67 14.77 12.41
C MET A 1 -6.29 13.45 12.85
N ILE A 2 -6.11 12.37 12.08
CA ILE A 2 -6.57 11.04 12.43
C ILE A 2 -5.72 10.53 13.60
N GLU A 3 -6.37 10.14 14.72
CA GLU A 3 -5.69 9.52 15.85
C GLU A 3 -5.51 8.03 15.55
N ARG A 4 -4.26 7.58 15.45
CA ARG A 4 -3.94 6.18 15.18
C ARG A 4 -4.05 5.33 16.43
N ARG A 5 -4.56 4.11 16.27
CA ARG A 5 -4.58 3.09 17.33
C ARG A 5 -3.15 2.83 17.85
N LYS A 6 -2.97 2.78 19.15
CA LYS A 6 -1.68 2.43 19.74
C LYS A 6 -1.39 0.95 19.52
N THR A 7 -0.30 0.67 18.83
CA THR A 7 0.17 -0.68 18.55
C THR A 7 1.62 -0.84 19.02
N ARG A 8 2.03 -2.07 19.29
CA ARG A 8 3.46 -2.35 19.47
C ARG A 8 4.20 -2.14 18.16
N GLN A 9 5.45 -1.75 18.24
CA GLN A 9 6.30 -1.60 17.08
C GLN A 9 7.08 -2.88 16.82
N LEU A 10 7.18 -3.27 15.56
CA LEU A 10 8.07 -4.32 15.05
C LEU A 10 8.84 -3.81 13.83
N HIS A 11 9.79 -4.58 13.34
CA HIS A 11 10.57 -4.25 12.15
C HIS A 11 10.48 -5.37 11.11
N VAL A 12 10.31 -4.99 9.86
CA VAL A 12 10.51 -5.86 8.69
C VAL A 12 11.76 -5.36 8.00
N GLY A 13 12.89 -6.02 8.24
CA GLY A 13 14.19 -5.49 7.86
C GLY A 13 14.42 -4.08 8.43
N SER A 14 14.68 -3.12 7.58
CA SER A 14 14.88 -1.71 7.94
C SER A 14 13.58 -0.93 8.19
N VAL A 15 12.41 -1.48 7.84
CA VAL A 15 11.13 -0.78 7.91
C VAL A 15 10.45 -1.01 9.25
N ALA A 16 10.25 0.06 10.02
CA ALA A 16 9.46 0.05 11.24
C ALA A 16 7.96 -0.04 10.92
N VAL A 17 7.22 -0.87 11.67
CA VAL A 17 5.79 -1.12 11.48
C VAL A 17 5.08 -1.07 12.82
N GLY A 18 4.01 -0.30 12.91
CA GLY A 18 3.27 -0.08 14.16
C GLY A 18 3.87 1.03 15.02
N GLY A 19 3.30 1.26 16.20
CA GLY A 19 3.63 2.41 17.02
C GLY A 19 3.40 3.72 16.27
N ASP A 20 4.37 4.63 16.33
CA ASP A 20 4.33 5.93 15.65
C ASP A 20 4.95 5.89 14.24
N ALA A 21 5.40 4.71 13.76
CA ALA A 21 6.00 4.58 12.44
C ALA A 21 4.98 4.94 11.33
N PRO A 22 5.44 5.52 10.20
CA PRO A 22 4.57 5.74 9.04
C PRO A 22 3.89 4.44 8.59
N ILE A 23 2.66 4.55 8.06
CA ILE A 23 1.95 3.39 7.51
C ILE A 23 2.71 2.90 6.27
N ALA A 24 3.22 1.68 6.32
CA ALA A 24 4.03 1.14 5.22
C ALA A 24 3.16 0.59 4.08
N VAL A 25 3.56 0.90 2.85
CA VAL A 25 2.96 0.36 1.63
C VAL A 25 3.68 -0.93 1.25
N GLN A 26 2.94 -2.03 1.27
CA GLN A 26 3.43 -3.35 0.87
C GLN A 26 2.80 -3.78 -0.43
N SER A 27 3.59 -4.38 -1.34
CA SER A 27 3.08 -5.08 -2.52
C SER A 27 3.52 -6.54 -2.55
N MET A 28 3.24 -7.23 -3.63
CA MET A 28 3.62 -8.62 -3.85
C MET A 28 3.99 -8.82 -5.30
N THR A 29 5.10 -9.52 -5.55
CA THR A 29 5.50 -9.89 -6.90
C THR A 29 4.49 -10.86 -7.53
N ASN A 30 4.31 -10.77 -8.83
CA ASN A 30 3.54 -11.73 -9.64
C ASN A 30 4.45 -12.53 -10.60
N THR A 31 5.77 -12.35 -10.50
CA THR A 31 6.79 -13.19 -11.14
C THR A 31 6.95 -14.52 -10.39
N HIS A 32 7.50 -15.51 -11.06
CA HIS A 32 7.93 -16.74 -10.40
C HIS A 32 9.19 -16.46 -9.58
N THR A 33 9.20 -16.81 -8.29
CA THR A 33 10.27 -16.45 -7.36
C THR A 33 11.58 -17.22 -7.64
N ASP A 34 11.52 -18.35 -8.33
CA ASP A 34 12.69 -19.09 -8.85
C ASP A 34 13.39 -18.35 -10.00
N ASP A 35 12.69 -17.47 -10.73
CA ASP A 35 13.29 -16.49 -11.62
C ASP A 35 13.67 -15.22 -10.84
N ALA A 36 14.82 -15.29 -10.18
CA ALA A 36 15.30 -14.19 -9.34
C ALA A 36 15.55 -12.90 -10.14
N ALA A 37 15.99 -13.01 -11.40
CA ALA A 37 16.28 -11.84 -12.23
C ALA A 37 15.00 -11.07 -12.59
N ALA A 38 13.98 -11.75 -13.10
CA ALA A 38 12.68 -11.12 -13.40
C ALA A 38 12.01 -10.59 -12.12
N THR A 39 12.17 -11.27 -10.98
CA THR A 39 11.63 -10.84 -9.70
C THR A 39 12.31 -9.58 -9.19
N LEU A 40 13.65 -9.48 -9.30
CA LEU A 40 14.39 -8.27 -8.92
C LEU A 40 14.07 -7.07 -9.82
N GLU A 41 13.92 -7.28 -11.13
CA GLU A 41 13.46 -6.22 -12.03
C GLU A 41 12.08 -5.67 -11.62
N GLN A 42 11.15 -6.56 -11.26
CA GLN A 42 9.84 -6.15 -10.78
C GLN A 42 9.92 -5.45 -9.42
N ILE A 43 10.76 -5.93 -8.49
CA ILE A 43 11.00 -5.29 -7.19
C ILE A 43 11.54 -3.88 -7.40
N GLN A 44 12.47 -3.66 -8.33
CA GLN A 44 13.00 -2.34 -8.62
C GLN A 44 11.89 -1.39 -9.09
N ARG A 45 11.06 -1.81 -10.05
CA ARG A 45 9.90 -1.01 -10.52
C ARG A 45 8.92 -0.67 -9.39
N LEU A 46 8.69 -1.61 -8.46
CA LEU A 46 7.84 -1.38 -7.30
C LEU A 46 8.49 -0.43 -6.30
N THR A 47 9.79 -0.51 -6.09
CA THR A 47 10.57 0.41 -5.26
C THR A 47 10.53 1.83 -5.81
N ASP A 48 10.73 1.98 -7.13
CA ASP A 48 10.65 3.28 -7.81
C ASP A 48 9.25 3.90 -7.68
N ALA A 49 8.20 3.07 -7.60
CA ALA A 49 6.84 3.53 -7.31
C ALA A 49 6.57 3.84 -5.82
N GLY A 50 7.54 3.60 -4.92
CA GLY A 50 7.46 3.88 -3.50
C GLY A 50 7.07 2.69 -2.61
N CYS A 51 7.14 1.45 -3.10
CA CYS A 51 6.88 0.27 -2.26
C CYS A 51 7.89 0.19 -1.11
N ASP A 52 7.41 0.09 0.13
CA ASP A 52 8.27 0.01 1.31
C ASP A 52 8.69 -1.43 1.64
N ILE A 53 7.86 -2.42 1.33
CA ILE A 53 8.05 -3.84 1.67
C ILE A 53 7.52 -4.71 0.54
N ILE A 54 8.29 -5.69 0.11
CA ILE A 54 7.84 -6.63 -0.92
C ILE A 54 7.56 -8.02 -0.34
N ARG A 55 6.58 -8.74 -0.90
CA ARG A 55 6.29 -10.13 -0.59
C ARG A 55 6.46 -11.00 -1.82
N CYS A 56 7.18 -12.11 -1.69
CA CYS A 56 7.39 -13.11 -2.73
C CYS A 56 6.71 -14.42 -2.35
N ALA A 57 6.05 -15.08 -3.30
CA ALA A 57 5.47 -16.40 -3.10
C ALA A 57 6.57 -17.46 -3.04
N VAL A 58 6.42 -18.44 -2.12
CA VAL A 58 7.39 -19.56 -1.99
C VAL A 58 6.62 -20.87 -2.05
N PRO A 59 6.22 -21.32 -3.25
CA PRO A 59 5.43 -22.54 -3.41
C PRO A 59 6.28 -23.81 -3.26
N ASP A 60 7.59 -23.75 -3.50
CA ASP A 60 8.51 -24.88 -3.53
C ASP A 60 9.96 -24.49 -3.18
N MET A 61 10.84 -25.48 -3.19
CA MET A 61 12.28 -25.28 -2.86
C MET A 61 13.04 -24.49 -3.94
N ALA A 62 12.60 -24.52 -5.19
CA ALA A 62 13.25 -23.72 -6.24
C ALA A 62 13.01 -22.23 -5.99
N ALA A 63 11.78 -21.86 -5.60
CA ALA A 63 11.47 -20.51 -5.17
C ALA A 63 12.25 -20.09 -3.91
N ALA A 64 12.41 -21.01 -2.92
CA ALA A 64 13.21 -20.74 -1.75
C ALA A 64 14.70 -20.53 -2.07
N GLU A 65 15.25 -21.23 -3.06
CA GLU A 65 16.62 -21.00 -3.55
C GLU A 65 16.74 -19.64 -4.24
N GLY A 66 15.75 -19.25 -5.07
CA GLY A 66 15.69 -17.94 -5.72
C GLY A 66 15.72 -16.79 -4.72
N LEU A 67 15.11 -16.96 -3.53
CA LEU A 67 15.14 -15.96 -2.47
C LEU A 67 16.55 -15.58 -2.01
N LYS A 68 17.55 -16.47 -2.09
CA LYS A 68 18.93 -16.14 -1.68
C LYS A 68 19.49 -14.95 -2.48
N THR A 69 19.26 -14.95 -3.78
CA THR A 69 19.65 -13.84 -4.64
C THR A 69 18.75 -12.62 -4.40
N ILE A 70 17.44 -12.84 -4.32
CA ILE A 70 16.47 -11.76 -4.15
C ILE A 70 16.72 -11.01 -2.84
N CYS A 71 16.88 -11.71 -1.71
CA CYS A 71 17.11 -11.06 -0.41
C CYS A 71 18.44 -10.30 -0.35
N LYS A 72 19.46 -10.78 -1.08
CA LYS A 72 20.76 -10.13 -1.14
C LYS A 72 20.75 -8.84 -1.96
N GLU A 73 19.97 -8.80 -3.03
CA GLU A 73 20.02 -7.72 -4.04
C GLU A 73 18.78 -6.79 -3.98
N SER A 74 17.74 -7.16 -3.27
CA SER A 74 16.54 -6.34 -3.13
C SER A 74 16.85 -5.02 -2.42
N PRO A 75 16.41 -3.87 -2.97
CA PRO A 75 16.57 -2.57 -2.33
C PRO A 75 15.62 -2.36 -1.13
N ILE A 76 14.59 -3.21 -0.99
CA ILE A 76 13.58 -3.13 0.07
C ILE A 76 13.41 -4.47 0.77
N PRO A 77 12.94 -4.50 2.04
CA PRO A 77 12.73 -5.72 2.79
C PRO A 77 11.83 -6.75 2.10
N VAL A 78 12.20 -8.02 2.19
CA VAL A 78 11.53 -9.14 1.52
C VAL A 78 10.79 -10.02 2.53
N ILE A 79 9.50 -10.28 2.28
CA ILE A 79 8.67 -11.21 3.04
C ILE A 79 8.43 -12.48 2.21
N ALA A 80 8.68 -13.65 2.80
CA ALA A 80 8.29 -14.93 2.20
C ALA A 80 6.84 -15.29 2.53
N ASP A 81 6.08 -15.66 1.50
CA ASP A 81 4.69 -16.14 1.62
C ASP A 81 4.65 -17.66 1.64
N ILE A 82 4.50 -18.24 2.83
CA ILE A 82 4.52 -19.69 3.08
C ILE A 82 3.10 -20.16 3.41
N HIS A 83 2.63 -21.23 2.77
CA HIS A 83 1.28 -21.74 2.98
C HIS A 83 1.22 -23.00 3.86
N PHE A 84 1.95 -24.07 3.51
CA PHE A 84 1.74 -25.39 4.11
C PHE A 84 2.99 -26.13 4.56
N ASP A 85 4.18 -25.80 4.05
CA ASP A 85 5.40 -26.54 4.37
C ASP A 85 6.38 -25.72 5.22
N TYR A 86 6.63 -26.22 6.46
CA TYR A 86 7.58 -25.61 7.38
C TYR A 86 9.01 -25.59 6.86
N LYS A 87 9.38 -26.54 5.97
CA LYS A 87 10.73 -26.59 5.37
C LYS A 87 10.97 -25.38 4.47
N LEU A 88 9.95 -24.93 3.77
CA LEU A 88 10.03 -23.70 2.95
C LEU A 88 10.21 -22.47 3.83
N ALA A 89 9.55 -22.44 5.01
CA ALA A 89 9.75 -21.36 5.98
C ALA A 89 11.20 -21.32 6.49
N LEU A 90 11.77 -22.47 6.85
CA LEU A 90 13.17 -22.57 7.29
C LEU A 90 14.14 -22.17 6.17
N ALA A 91 13.92 -22.66 4.94
CA ALA A 91 14.75 -22.29 3.79
C ALA A 91 14.67 -20.79 3.47
N ALA A 92 13.50 -20.18 3.58
CA ALA A 92 13.32 -18.74 3.42
C ALA A 92 14.05 -17.93 4.50
N ILE A 93 14.00 -18.37 5.77
CA ILE A 93 14.76 -17.76 6.85
C ILE A 93 16.28 -17.86 6.58
N GLU A 94 16.75 -19.02 6.13
CA GLU A 94 18.15 -19.21 5.76
C GLU A 94 18.56 -18.31 4.59
N ALA A 95 17.68 -18.13 3.60
CA ALA A 95 17.90 -17.24 2.47
C ALA A 95 17.99 -15.75 2.86
N GLY A 96 17.57 -15.38 4.07
CA GLY A 96 17.73 -14.03 4.61
C GLY A 96 16.51 -13.14 4.46
N VAL A 97 15.29 -13.69 4.45
CA VAL A 97 14.07 -12.88 4.41
C VAL A 97 13.89 -12.05 5.69
N ASP A 98 13.26 -10.89 5.54
CA ASP A 98 13.01 -9.94 6.63
C ASP A 98 11.67 -10.16 7.32
N GLY A 99 10.84 -11.07 6.81
CA GLY A 99 9.55 -11.40 7.38
C GLY A 99 8.96 -12.67 6.79
N LEU A 100 8.05 -13.29 7.53
CA LEU A 100 7.27 -14.44 7.06
C LEU A 100 5.78 -14.12 7.05
N ARG A 101 5.09 -14.57 6.03
CA ARG A 101 3.64 -14.72 6.09
C ARG A 101 3.31 -16.20 6.14
N LEU A 102 2.80 -16.65 7.27
CA LEU A 102 2.35 -18.02 7.44
C LEU A 102 1.27 -18.09 8.53
N ASN A 103 0.51 -19.18 8.50
CA ASN A 103 -0.42 -19.54 9.57
C ASN A 103 0.14 -20.79 10.29
N PRO A 104 0.58 -20.69 11.55
CA PRO A 104 1.26 -21.78 12.26
C PRO A 104 0.47 -23.10 12.26
N GLY A 105 -0.86 -23.03 12.38
CA GLY A 105 -1.70 -24.22 12.33
C GLY A 105 -1.75 -24.95 10.98
N ASN A 106 -1.19 -24.36 9.91
CA ASN A 106 -1.22 -24.95 8.56
C ASN A 106 0.12 -25.61 8.17
N ILE A 107 1.21 -25.35 8.90
CA ILE A 107 2.55 -25.83 8.52
C ILE A 107 2.96 -27.14 9.18
N GLY A 108 2.08 -27.71 10.00
CA GLY A 108 2.27 -29.03 10.63
C GLY A 108 2.11 -29.04 12.14
N GLY A 109 2.58 -30.12 12.77
CA GLY A 109 2.50 -30.27 14.22
C GLY A 109 3.42 -29.33 15.01
N GLU A 110 3.28 -29.35 16.34
CA GLU A 110 3.96 -28.42 17.26
C GLU A 110 5.48 -28.35 17.06
N GLU A 111 6.14 -29.51 16.87
CA GLU A 111 7.60 -29.55 16.65
C GLU A 111 8.03 -28.75 15.41
N LYS A 112 7.26 -28.84 14.32
CA LYS A 112 7.55 -28.12 13.06
C LYS A 112 7.35 -26.63 13.24
N VAL A 113 6.28 -26.23 13.92
CA VAL A 113 6.03 -24.82 14.25
C VAL A 113 7.12 -24.27 15.15
N ARG A 114 7.54 -25.06 16.17
CA ARG A 114 8.63 -24.69 17.08
C ARG A 114 9.93 -24.44 16.35
N ALA A 115 10.32 -25.31 15.42
CA ALA A 115 11.52 -25.14 14.61
C ALA A 115 11.51 -23.81 13.83
N VAL A 116 10.38 -23.46 13.21
CA VAL A 116 10.24 -22.19 12.50
C VAL A 116 10.28 -20.99 13.45
N VAL A 117 9.62 -21.08 14.60
CA VAL A 117 9.60 -20.00 15.60
C VAL A 117 10.99 -19.77 16.19
N GLU A 118 11.74 -20.82 16.50
CA GLU A 118 13.12 -20.71 17.02
C GLU A 118 14.03 -20.05 15.99
N ALA A 119 14.00 -20.49 14.72
CA ALA A 119 14.75 -19.88 13.64
C ALA A 119 14.36 -18.41 13.40
N ALA A 120 13.07 -18.08 13.51
CA ALA A 120 12.59 -16.71 13.39
C ALA A 120 13.04 -15.83 14.57
N LYS A 121 13.08 -16.38 15.81
CA LYS A 121 13.57 -15.69 17.01
C LYS A 121 15.05 -15.31 16.87
N GLU A 122 15.90 -16.26 16.44
CA GLU A 122 17.33 -16.05 16.28
C GLU A 122 17.66 -14.86 15.35
N ARG A 123 16.81 -14.60 14.36
CA ARG A 123 16.98 -13.52 13.39
C ARG A 123 16.04 -12.36 13.58
N ASN A 124 15.22 -12.38 14.64
CA ASN A 124 14.20 -11.38 14.95
C ASN A 124 13.22 -11.11 13.78
N ILE A 125 12.84 -12.15 13.04
CA ILE A 125 11.98 -12.06 11.85
C ILE A 125 10.51 -12.02 12.28
N PRO A 126 9.70 -10.99 11.93
CA PRO A 126 8.29 -10.96 12.26
C PRO A 126 7.48 -11.97 11.45
N ILE A 127 6.47 -12.55 12.09
CA ILE A 127 5.52 -13.47 11.46
C ILE A 127 4.18 -12.77 11.29
N ARG A 128 3.68 -12.70 10.05
CA ARG A 128 2.33 -12.23 9.77
C ARG A 128 1.35 -13.39 9.69
N ILE A 129 0.41 -13.41 10.61
CA ILE A 129 -0.80 -14.24 10.54
C ILE A 129 -1.70 -13.66 9.45
N GLY A 130 -2.09 -14.47 8.47
CA GLY A 130 -2.92 -14.02 7.35
C GLY A 130 -4.16 -14.89 7.18
N VAL A 131 -5.29 -14.44 7.72
CA VAL A 131 -6.58 -15.11 7.56
C VAL A 131 -7.33 -14.50 6.38
N ASN A 132 -7.86 -15.35 5.50
CA ASN A 132 -8.75 -14.95 4.42
C ASN A 132 -10.10 -15.66 4.58
N ALA A 133 -11.19 -14.98 4.30
CA ALA A 133 -12.55 -15.53 4.40
C ALA A 133 -12.75 -16.80 3.56
N GLY A 134 -12.13 -16.87 2.37
CA GLY A 134 -12.20 -18.02 1.48
C GLY A 134 -11.43 -19.27 1.95
N SER A 135 -10.63 -19.16 3.02
CA SER A 135 -9.81 -20.26 3.56
C SER A 135 -10.02 -20.48 5.06
N LEU A 136 -11.19 -20.15 5.58
CA LEU A 136 -11.55 -20.41 6.96
C LEU A 136 -11.60 -21.93 7.25
N PRO A 137 -11.18 -22.38 8.45
CA PRO A 137 -11.32 -23.75 8.90
C PRO A 137 -12.77 -24.24 8.85
N LYS A 138 -12.96 -25.51 8.47
CA LYS A 138 -14.31 -26.10 8.33
C LYS A 138 -15.14 -26.05 9.60
N ASP A 139 -14.52 -26.30 10.75
CA ASP A 139 -15.18 -26.23 12.06
C ASP A 139 -15.70 -24.83 12.39
N LEU A 140 -15.01 -23.77 11.96
CA LEU A 140 -15.50 -22.41 12.09
C LEU A 140 -16.66 -22.11 11.12
N LEU A 141 -16.59 -22.63 9.89
CA LEU A 141 -17.70 -22.49 8.96
C LEU A 141 -18.95 -23.25 9.46
N GLU A 142 -18.79 -24.42 10.09
CA GLU A 142 -19.88 -25.15 10.74
C GLU A 142 -20.44 -24.37 11.93
N LYS A 143 -19.57 -23.80 12.77
CA LYS A 143 -19.98 -23.03 13.95
C LYS A 143 -20.74 -21.75 13.60
N TYR A 144 -20.29 -21.01 12.60
CA TYR A 144 -20.85 -19.70 12.24
C TYR A 144 -21.79 -19.72 11.02
N GLY A 145 -21.92 -20.87 10.33
CA GLY A 145 -22.77 -21.06 9.15
C GLY A 145 -22.18 -20.50 7.85
N HIS A 146 -21.39 -19.44 7.93
CA HIS A 146 -20.73 -18.78 6.80
C HIS A 146 -19.55 -17.93 7.32
N PRO A 147 -18.69 -17.36 6.45
CA PRO A 147 -17.66 -16.43 6.87
C PRO A 147 -18.27 -15.18 7.54
N THR A 148 -17.95 -14.99 8.84
CA THR A 148 -18.33 -13.81 9.63
C THR A 148 -17.10 -13.11 10.16
N ALA A 149 -17.24 -11.89 10.66
CA ALA A 149 -16.15 -11.13 11.28
C ALA A 149 -15.57 -11.87 12.49
N GLU A 150 -16.44 -12.46 13.34
CA GLU A 150 -16.07 -13.25 14.50
C GLU A 150 -15.30 -14.52 14.10
N ALA A 151 -15.72 -15.19 13.01
CA ALA A 151 -15.02 -16.38 12.50
C ALA A 151 -13.60 -16.04 12.04
N LEU A 152 -13.42 -14.91 11.34
CA LEU A 152 -12.11 -14.42 10.93
C LEU A 152 -11.21 -14.09 12.14
N VAL A 153 -11.77 -13.41 13.16
CA VAL A 153 -11.05 -13.05 14.37
C VAL A 153 -10.69 -14.29 15.17
N GLU A 154 -11.62 -15.25 15.35
CA GLU A 154 -11.33 -16.52 16.03
C GLU A 154 -10.25 -17.32 15.31
N ALA A 155 -10.31 -17.40 14.00
CA ALA A 155 -9.27 -18.07 13.21
C ALA A 155 -7.89 -17.42 13.42
N ALA A 156 -7.82 -16.09 13.43
CA ALA A 156 -6.56 -15.38 13.69
C ALA A 156 -6.04 -15.66 15.10
N TRP A 157 -6.90 -15.59 16.11
CA TRP A 157 -6.52 -15.88 17.50
C TRP A 157 -6.00 -17.31 17.71
N ARG A 158 -6.54 -18.31 17.02
CA ARG A 158 -6.01 -19.68 17.07
C ARG A 158 -4.54 -19.71 16.70
N HIS A 159 -4.15 -19.02 15.62
CA HIS A 159 -2.77 -18.95 15.16
C HIS A 159 -1.88 -18.07 16.06
N VAL A 160 -2.39 -16.95 16.54
CA VAL A 160 -1.68 -16.06 17.46
C VAL A 160 -1.34 -16.78 18.77
N ARG A 161 -2.30 -17.51 19.36
CA ARG A 161 -2.09 -18.26 20.61
C ARG A 161 -1.03 -19.34 20.50
N ILE A 162 -0.89 -19.99 19.32
CA ILE A 162 0.19 -20.95 19.07
C ILE A 162 1.56 -20.26 19.21
N LEU A 163 1.72 -19.08 18.61
CA LEU A 163 2.97 -18.32 18.70
C LEU A 163 3.19 -17.78 20.12
N GLU A 164 2.16 -17.27 20.76
CA GLU A 164 2.24 -16.76 22.16
C GLU A 164 2.61 -17.86 23.15
N ALA A 165 2.10 -19.10 22.96
CA ALA A 165 2.45 -20.26 23.78
C ALA A 165 3.94 -20.65 23.64
N MET A 166 4.58 -20.26 22.54
CA MET A 166 6.02 -20.42 22.30
C MET A 166 6.82 -19.15 22.68
N ASP A 167 6.20 -18.23 23.42
CA ASP A 167 6.78 -16.93 23.79
C ASP A 167 7.26 -16.12 22.58
N TYR A 168 6.47 -16.13 21.48
CA TYR A 168 6.75 -15.37 20.28
C TYR A 168 5.70 -14.29 20.07
N ARG A 169 6.14 -13.01 20.12
CA ARG A 169 5.24 -11.85 20.04
C ARG A 169 5.59 -10.86 18.93
N ASN A 170 6.56 -11.20 18.09
CA ASN A 170 6.88 -10.41 16.90
C ASN A 170 5.88 -10.74 15.76
N ILE A 171 4.61 -10.39 16.02
CA ILE A 171 3.44 -10.81 15.23
C ILE A 171 2.78 -9.59 14.58
N LYS A 172 2.38 -9.76 13.31
CA LYS A 172 1.50 -8.88 12.57
C LYS A 172 0.28 -9.67 12.12
N ILE A 173 -0.92 -9.04 12.02
CA ILE A 173 -2.16 -9.77 11.71
C ILE A 173 -2.84 -9.16 10.49
N SER A 174 -3.45 -9.99 9.67
CA SER A 174 -4.34 -9.57 8.58
C SER A 174 -5.58 -10.45 8.49
N LEU A 175 -6.74 -9.81 8.28
CA LEU A 175 -8.07 -10.40 8.20
C LEU A 175 -8.73 -9.90 6.92
N LYS A 176 -8.73 -10.68 5.85
CA LYS A 176 -9.14 -10.21 4.53
C LYS A 176 -10.33 -10.99 3.98
N ALA A 177 -11.25 -10.26 3.38
CA ALA A 177 -12.31 -10.79 2.54
C ALA A 177 -12.44 -9.93 1.27
N HIS A 178 -13.19 -10.41 0.29
CA HIS A 178 -13.58 -9.61 -0.87
C HIS A 178 -14.75 -8.67 -0.55
N ASP A 179 -15.50 -8.98 0.51
CA ASP A 179 -16.57 -8.16 1.05
C ASP A 179 -16.02 -7.08 1.97
N VAL A 180 -16.31 -5.82 1.64
CA VAL A 180 -15.77 -4.66 2.35
C VAL A 180 -16.36 -4.52 3.76
N PRO A 181 -17.69 -4.56 3.96
CA PRO A 181 -18.29 -4.53 5.29
C PRO A 181 -17.75 -5.61 6.23
N LEU A 182 -17.68 -6.86 5.76
CA LEU A 182 -17.12 -7.98 6.52
C LEU A 182 -15.66 -7.73 6.93
N THR A 183 -14.86 -7.25 6.00
CA THR A 183 -13.44 -6.95 6.26
C THR A 183 -13.31 -5.84 7.31
N VAL A 184 -14.05 -4.74 7.16
CA VAL A 184 -14.01 -3.61 8.09
C VAL A 184 -14.41 -4.06 9.49
N GLU A 185 -15.49 -4.82 9.63
CA GLU A 185 -15.96 -5.32 10.93
C GLU A 185 -14.94 -6.26 11.59
N ALA A 186 -14.34 -7.18 10.83
CA ALA A 186 -13.32 -8.08 11.34
C ALA A 186 -12.09 -7.32 11.89
N TYR A 187 -11.64 -6.27 11.18
CA TYR A 187 -10.53 -5.44 11.67
C TYR A 187 -10.90 -4.61 12.89
N ARG A 188 -12.12 -4.07 12.97
CA ARG A 188 -12.61 -3.37 14.16
C ARG A 188 -12.62 -4.27 15.40
N LEU A 189 -13.18 -5.48 15.24
CA LEU A 189 -13.21 -6.48 16.32
C LEU A 189 -11.80 -6.87 16.76
N MET A 190 -10.87 -7.09 15.82
CA MET A 190 -9.50 -7.45 16.14
C MET A 190 -8.74 -6.29 16.78
N ALA A 191 -8.93 -5.08 16.30
CA ALA A 191 -8.29 -3.87 16.82
C ALA A 191 -8.67 -3.59 18.27
N ALA A 192 -9.90 -3.93 18.67
CA ALA A 192 -10.38 -3.80 20.05
C ALA A 192 -9.78 -4.86 21.01
N GLN A 193 -9.24 -5.96 20.49
CA GLN A 193 -8.81 -7.11 21.29
C GLN A 193 -7.30 -7.24 21.48
N CYS A 194 -6.48 -6.55 20.69
CA CYS A 194 -5.01 -6.67 20.76
C CYS A 194 -4.30 -5.37 20.40
N ASP A 195 -3.00 -5.32 20.67
CA ASP A 195 -2.09 -4.25 20.29
C ASP A 195 -1.11 -4.66 19.16
N TYR A 196 -1.30 -5.82 18.55
CA TYR A 196 -0.52 -6.25 17.40
C TYR A 196 -0.75 -5.33 16.20
N PRO A 197 0.31 -4.99 15.40
CA PRO A 197 0.16 -4.26 14.15
C PRO A 197 -0.76 -5.00 13.17
N LEU A 198 -1.59 -4.23 12.47
CA LEU A 198 -2.55 -4.76 11.50
C LEU A 198 -2.12 -4.43 10.07
N HIS A 199 -2.11 -5.47 9.22
CA HIS A 199 -1.87 -5.35 7.79
C HIS A 199 -3.20 -5.32 7.06
N VAL A 200 -3.62 -4.14 6.63
CA VAL A 200 -4.94 -3.89 6.06
C VAL A 200 -4.95 -4.07 4.54
N GLY A 201 -6.03 -4.58 4.01
CA GLY A 201 -6.27 -4.70 2.57
C GLY A 201 -7.53 -5.50 2.26
N ILE A 202 -8.09 -5.27 1.08
CA ILE A 202 -9.18 -6.06 0.53
C ILE A 202 -8.58 -7.11 -0.39
N THR A 203 -8.96 -8.39 -0.24
CA THR A 203 -8.53 -9.44 -1.15
C THR A 203 -9.52 -9.58 -2.31
N GLU A 204 -9.04 -10.02 -3.47
CA GLU A 204 -9.91 -10.27 -4.63
C GLU A 204 -10.79 -9.04 -4.96
N ALA A 205 -10.19 -7.84 -4.89
CA ALA A 205 -10.93 -6.60 -5.09
C ALA A 205 -11.46 -6.46 -6.53
N GLY A 206 -10.77 -7.05 -7.49
CA GLY A 206 -11.16 -7.08 -8.91
C GLY A 206 -10.16 -6.37 -9.82
N THR A 207 -10.64 -6.00 -11.02
CA THR A 207 -9.86 -5.24 -12.00
C THR A 207 -9.57 -3.83 -11.50
N VAL A 208 -8.66 -3.12 -12.19
CA VAL A 208 -8.21 -1.77 -11.79
C VAL A 208 -9.38 -0.86 -11.43
N ASN A 209 -10.39 -0.72 -12.30
CA ASN A 209 -11.50 0.22 -12.07
C ASN A 209 -12.34 -0.12 -10.83
N SER A 210 -12.80 -1.37 -10.69
CA SER A 210 -13.65 -1.77 -9.56
C SER A 210 -12.85 -2.02 -8.29
N GLY A 211 -11.62 -2.53 -8.44
CA GLY A 211 -10.75 -2.86 -7.32
C GLY A 211 -10.22 -1.62 -6.60
N ILE A 212 -9.97 -0.52 -7.32
CA ILE A 212 -9.60 0.77 -6.72
C ILE A 212 -10.71 1.24 -5.77
N ILE A 213 -11.98 1.22 -6.22
CA ILE A 213 -13.11 1.67 -5.41
C ILE A 213 -13.25 0.83 -4.14
N LYS A 214 -13.24 -0.50 -4.26
CA LYS A 214 -13.32 -1.39 -3.10
C LYS A 214 -12.17 -1.18 -2.12
N SER A 215 -10.95 -1.06 -2.64
CA SER A 215 -9.76 -0.84 -1.82
C SER A 215 -9.80 0.52 -1.14
N ALA A 216 -10.18 1.59 -1.86
CA ALA A 216 -10.29 2.93 -1.30
C ALA A 216 -11.35 2.99 -0.19
N VAL A 217 -12.51 2.38 -0.40
CA VAL A 217 -13.57 2.34 0.62
C VAL A 217 -13.12 1.50 1.82
N GLY A 218 -12.63 0.28 1.62
CA GLY A 218 -12.30 -0.63 2.73
C GLY A 218 -11.06 -0.19 3.52
N ILE A 219 -9.97 0.08 2.83
CA ILE A 219 -8.72 0.54 3.46
C ILE A 219 -8.92 1.96 4.02
N GLY A 220 -9.54 2.85 3.24
CA GLY A 220 -9.77 4.23 3.65
C GLY A 220 -10.63 4.34 4.91
N THR A 221 -11.71 3.55 5.04
CA THR A 221 -12.54 3.50 6.26
C THR A 221 -11.71 3.12 7.47
N LEU A 222 -10.94 2.03 7.40
CA LEU A 222 -10.12 1.56 8.52
C LEU A 222 -9.04 2.58 8.89
N LEU A 223 -8.34 3.14 7.92
CA LEU A 223 -7.31 4.16 8.17
C LEU A 223 -7.91 5.44 8.78
N ALA A 224 -9.10 5.85 8.35
CA ALA A 224 -9.79 7.01 8.93
C ALA A 224 -10.20 6.78 10.40
N GLU A 225 -10.38 5.52 10.82
CA GLU A 225 -10.61 5.10 12.20
C GLU A 225 -9.30 4.84 12.97
N GLY A 226 -8.14 5.14 12.38
CA GLY A 226 -6.83 4.89 12.98
C GLY A 226 -6.37 3.44 12.97
N ILE A 227 -7.04 2.55 12.24
CA ILE A 227 -6.75 1.11 12.16
C ILE A 227 -5.92 0.81 10.91
N GLY A 228 -4.69 0.34 11.09
CA GLY A 228 -3.79 -0.08 10.01
C GLY A 228 -2.37 0.46 10.18
N ASP A 229 -1.41 -0.44 10.11
CA ASP A 229 0.03 -0.16 10.27
C ASP A 229 0.81 -0.46 8.99
N THR A 230 0.32 -1.37 8.18
CA THR A 230 0.75 -1.60 6.80
C THR A 230 -0.47 -1.84 5.92
N ILE A 231 -0.40 -1.44 4.65
CA ILE A 231 -1.49 -1.63 3.70
C ILE A 231 -1.02 -2.37 2.45
N ARG A 232 -1.95 -3.13 1.83
CA ARG A 232 -1.78 -3.65 0.49
C ARG A 232 -3.08 -3.54 -0.30
N VAL A 233 -3.05 -2.79 -1.38
CA VAL A 233 -4.06 -2.84 -2.43
C VAL A 233 -3.84 -4.11 -3.25
N SER A 234 -4.89 -4.78 -3.70
CA SER A 234 -4.81 -6.01 -4.51
C SER A 234 -5.66 -5.86 -5.75
N LEU A 235 -5.01 -5.73 -6.90
CA LEU A 235 -5.64 -5.52 -8.20
C LEU A 235 -5.24 -6.60 -9.19
N THR A 236 -6.12 -6.92 -10.13
CA THR A 236 -5.75 -7.75 -11.28
C THR A 236 -4.95 -6.89 -12.27
N GLY A 237 -3.66 -7.20 -12.45
CA GLY A 237 -2.79 -6.48 -13.39
C GLY A 237 -1.39 -6.22 -12.86
N ASP A 238 -0.77 -5.13 -13.32
CA ASP A 238 0.58 -4.73 -12.90
C ASP A 238 0.55 -4.23 -11.45
N PRO A 239 1.36 -4.84 -10.54
CA PRO A 239 1.38 -4.47 -9.12
C PRO A 239 1.90 -3.06 -8.84
N VAL A 240 2.53 -2.38 -9.79
CA VAL A 240 2.88 -0.95 -9.69
C VAL A 240 1.64 -0.09 -9.45
N ASN A 241 0.50 -0.44 -10.07
CA ASN A 241 -0.76 0.26 -9.84
C ASN A 241 -1.27 0.09 -8.40
N GLU A 242 -0.99 -1.06 -7.76
CA GLU A 242 -1.34 -1.29 -6.34
C GLU A 242 -0.64 -0.28 -5.43
N VAL A 243 0.65 -0.01 -5.68
CA VAL A 243 1.45 0.95 -4.90
C VAL A 243 0.94 2.37 -5.09
N ARG A 244 0.68 2.78 -6.34
CA ARG A 244 0.14 4.13 -6.64
C ARG A 244 -1.20 4.36 -5.93
N VAL A 245 -2.13 3.43 -6.06
CA VAL A 245 -3.45 3.51 -5.40
C VAL A 245 -3.31 3.52 -3.87
N ALA A 246 -2.37 2.77 -3.30
CA ALA A 246 -2.11 2.79 -1.87
C ALA A 246 -1.69 4.18 -1.40
N TYR A 247 -0.81 4.86 -2.13
CA TYR A 247 -0.44 6.24 -1.81
C TYR A 247 -1.57 7.23 -2.03
N ASP A 248 -2.41 7.05 -3.05
CA ASP A 248 -3.56 7.92 -3.27
C ASP A 248 -4.56 7.84 -2.10
N ILE A 249 -4.77 6.65 -1.54
CA ILE A 249 -5.56 6.45 -0.32
C ILE A 249 -4.92 7.17 0.87
N LEU A 250 -3.61 7.00 1.08
CA LEU A 250 -2.88 7.63 2.19
C LEU A 250 -2.85 9.16 2.08
N LYS A 251 -2.62 9.69 0.87
CA LYS A 251 -2.64 11.13 0.59
C LYS A 251 -4.03 11.73 0.83
N SER A 252 -5.08 11.05 0.36
CA SER A 252 -6.48 11.50 0.53
C SER A 252 -6.88 11.62 2.00
N LEU A 253 -6.20 10.91 2.90
CA LEU A 253 -6.42 10.96 4.35
C LEU A 253 -5.37 11.82 5.09
N GLY A 254 -4.40 12.40 4.40
CA GLY A 254 -3.32 13.18 5.01
C GLY A 254 -2.39 12.35 5.90
N LEU A 255 -2.26 11.04 5.63
CA LEU A 255 -1.45 10.11 6.43
C LEU A 255 -0.02 9.95 5.94
N ARG A 256 0.22 10.09 4.64
CA ARG A 256 1.55 10.10 4.01
C ARG A 256 1.54 11.00 2.78
N GLU A 257 2.67 11.62 2.51
CA GLU A 257 2.93 12.34 1.26
C GLU A 257 3.87 11.49 0.40
N HIS A 258 3.54 11.34 -0.88
CA HIS A 258 4.38 10.68 -1.89
C HIS A 258 3.92 11.09 -3.28
N GLY A 259 4.86 11.60 -4.08
CA GLY A 259 4.55 12.08 -5.42
C GLY A 259 3.55 13.24 -5.48
N PRO A 260 3.14 13.65 -6.66
CA PRO A 260 2.26 14.80 -6.88
C PRO A 260 0.82 14.53 -6.45
N THR A 261 0.10 15.61 -6.17
CA THR A 261 -1.36 15.63 -6.00
C THR A 261 -1.97 16.51 -7.08
N LEU A 262 -2.86 15.96 -7.89
CA LEU A 262 -3.60 16.72 -8.90
C LEU A 262 -4.94 17.18 -8.34
N ILE A 263 -5.21 18.48 -8.41
CA ILE A 263 -6.52 19.08 -8.15
C ILE A 263 -7.11 19.49 -9.49
N SER A 264 -8.24 18.90 -9.88
CA SER A 264 -8.95 19.28 -11.11
C SER A 264 -10.42 19.53 -10.82
N CYS A 265 -10.96 20.64 -11.35
CA CYS A 265 -12.37 20.91 -11.19
C CYS A 265 -13.22 20.02 -12.13
N PRO A 266 -14.48 19.73 -11.79
CA PRO A 266 -15.38 19.01 -12.67
C PRO A 266 -15.70 19.84 -13.92
N THR A 267 -15.88 19.20 -15.06
CA THR A 267 -16.31 19.84 -16.28
C THR A 267 -17.72 20.40 -16.10
N CYS A 268 -17.89 21.72 -16.14
CA CYS A 268 -19.19 22.38 -15.99
C CYS A 268 -19.42 23.41 -17.10
N GLY A 269 -20.61 24.04 -17.17
CA GLY A 269 -20.96 25.02 -18.19
C GLY A 269 -20.08 26.29 -18.23
N ARG A 270 -19.22 26.49 -17.23
CA ARG A 270 -18.24 27.60 -17.18
C ARG A 270 -16.89 27.25 -17.80
N THR A 271 -16.63 25.98 -18.08
CA THR A 271 -15.36 25.50 -18.68
C THR A 271 -15.18 26.16 -20.06
N ARG A 272 -13.98 26.71 -20.32
CA ARG A 272 -13.64 27.44 -21.54
C ARG A 272 -12.45 26.84 -22.30
N ILE A 273 -11.88 25.75 -21.81
CA ILE A 273 -10.74 25.01 -22.36
C ILE A 273 -11.08 23.52 -22.47
N SER A 274 -10.27 22.77 -23.17
CA SER A 274 -10.38 21.29 -23.27
C SER A 274 -9.92 20.62 -21.96
N LEU A 275 -10.60 20.95 -20.84
CA LEU A 275 -10.18 20.62 -19.48
C LEU A 275 -9.83 19.14 -19.28
N GLU A 276 -10.71 18.24 -19.72
CA GLU A 276 -10.50 16.78 -19.56
C GLU A 276 -9.18 16.35 -20.24
N LYS A 277 -8.96 16.78 -21.48
CA LYS A 277 -7.73 16.47 -22.22
C LYS A 277 -6.48 16.99 -21.50
N LEU A 278 -6.54 18.24 -21.04
CA LEU A 278 -5.41 18.87 -20.33
C LEU A 278 -5.15 18.19 -18.97
N ALA A 279 -6.20 17.86 -18.22
CA ALA A 279 -6.07 17.18 -16.93
C ALA A 279 -5.45 15.78 -17.08
N LEU A 280 -5.91 15.00 -18.05
CA LEU A 280 -5.34 13.68 -18.36
C LEU A 280 -3.88 13.75 -18.84
N GLU A 281 -3.53 14.76 -19.64
CA GLU A 281 -2.15 14.98 -20.05
C GLU A 281 -1.25 15.35 -18.86
N VAL A 282 -1.72 16.26 -18.00
CA VAL A 282 -1.01 16.65 -16.77
C VAL A 282 -0.84 15.45 -15.86
N GLU A 283 -1.90 14.68 -15.59
CA GLU A 283 -1.85 13.48 -14.74
C GLU A 283 -0.81 12.47 -15.26
N ARG A 284 -0.83 12.21 -16.58
CA ARG A 284 0.14 11.29 -17.20
C ARG A 284 1.59 11.76 -17.02
N ARG A 285 1.86 13.05 -17.19
CA ARG A 285 3.21 13.62 -17.04
C ARG A 285 3.65 13.71 -15.58
N LEU A 286 2.71 13.93 -14.67
CA LEU A 286 2.97 13.94 -13.23
C LEU A 286 3.31 12.54 -12.69
N ALA A 287 2.95 11.47 -13.38
CA ALA A 287 3.28 10.10 -12.96
C ALA A 287 4.80 9.83 -12.85
N ASP A 288 5.63 10.64 -13.53
CA ASP A 288 7.09 10.55 -13.50
C ASP A 288 7.72 11.50 -12.44
N VAL A 289 6.91 12.23 -11.67
CA VAL A 289 7.37 13.13 -10.61
C VAL A 289 7.29 12.42 -9.26
N GLU A 290 8.41 12.26 -8.59
CA GLU A 290 8.48 11.61 -7.26
C GLU A 290 8.25 12.56 -6.10
N GLU A 291 8.57 13.85 -6.31
CA GLU A 291 8.49 14.86 -5.25
C GLU A 291 7.03 15.24 -4.93
N PRO A 292 6.68 15.41 -3.66
CA PRO A 292 5.37 15.91 -3.28
C PRO A 292 5.16 17.35 -3.80
N ILE A 293 4.21 17.52 -4.68
CA ILE A 293 3.81 18.83 -5.23
C ILE A 293 2.30 18.82 -5.52
N THR A 294 1.61 19.88 -5.16
CA THR A 294 0.18 20.03 -5.46
C THR A 294 -0.01 20.86 -6.72
N VAL A 295 -0.59 20.25 -7.74
CA VAL A 295 -0.80 20.84 -9.08
C VAL A 295 -2.29 21.00 -9.33
N ALA A 296 -2.71 22.17 -9.82
CA ALA A 296 -4.12 22.45 -10.11
C ALA A 296 -4.37 22.64 -11.61
N VAL A 297 -5.46 22.02 -12.12
CA VAL A 297 -5.96 22.21 -13.50
C VAL A 297 -7.41 22.64 -13.45
N MET A 298 -7.65 23.94 -13.69
CA MET A 298 -8.94 24.58 -13.53
C MET A 298 -9.55 25.02 -14.87
N GLY A 299 -10.81 24.67 -15.10
CA GLY A 299 -11.51 24.91 -16.37
C GLY A 299 -11.96 26.37 -16.60
N CYS A 300 -11.93 27.24 -15.59
CA CYS A 300 -12.29 28.64 -15.70
C CYS A 300 -11.55 29.53 -14.69
N VAL A 301 -11.42 30.81 -15.02
CA VAL A 301 -10.74 31.81 -14.17
C VAL A 301 -11.61 32.29 -12.97
N VAL A 302 -12.90 31.97 -12.94
CA VAL A 302 -13.84 32.48 -11.94
C VAL A 302 -13.55 31.86 -10.56
N ASN A 303 -13.47 30.54 -10.50
CA ASN A 303 -13.25 29.81 -9.24
C ASN A 303 -11.82 29.24 -9.15
N GLY A 304 -11.13 29.12 -10.30
CA GLY A 304 -9.85 28.46 -10.39
C GLY A 304 -8.81 28.95 -9.38
N PRO A 305 -8.49 30.25 -9.34
CA PRO A 305 -7.50 30.79 -8.40
C PRO A 305 -7.95 30.72 -6.94
N GLY A 306 -9.26 30.69 -6.65
CA GLY A 306 -9.80 30.59 -5.30
C GLY A 306 -9.74 29.17 -4.74
N GLU A 307 -10.26 28.19 -5.48
CA GLU A 307 -10.29 26.78 -5.08
C GLU A 307 -8.90 26.12 -5.10
N ALA A 308 -8.02 26.61 -5.98
CA ALA A 308 -6.65 26.12 -6.12
C ALA A 308 -5.60 26.99 -5.42
N ARG A 309 -6.00 27.86 -4.51
CA ARG A 309 -5.11 28.81 -3.82
C ARG A 309 -3.96 28.14 -3.08
N GLU A 310 -4.25 26.99 -2.48
CA GLU A 310 -3.30 26.19 -1.72
C GLU A 310 -2.40 25.31 -2.62
N ALA A 311 -2.68 25.22 -3.92
CA ALA A 311 -1.83 24.49 -4.83
C ALA A 311 -0.47 25.19 -5.02
N ASP A 312 0.60 24.42 -5.10
CA ASP A 312 1.94 24.95 -5.36
C ASP A 312 1.98 25.68 -6.70
N VAL A 313 1.31 25.13 -7.72
CA VAL A 313 1.26 25.66 -9.07
C VAL A 313 -0.01 25.20 -9.76
N GLY A 314 -0.52 25.93 -10.73
CA GLY A 314 -1.66 25.49 -11.50
C GLY A 314 -1.92 26.34 -12.75
N ILE A 315 -2.91 25.84 -13.51
CA ILE A 315 -3.45 26.52 -14.68
C ILE A 315 -4.96 26.74 -14.53
N ALA A 316 -5.46 27.82 -15.07
CA ALA A 316 -6.89 28.10 -15.13
C ALA A 316 -7.29 28.59 -16.53
N GLY A 317 -8.35 27.98 -17.09
CA GLY A 317 -8.82 28.25 -18.44
C GLY A 317 -9.52 29.59 -18.61
N GLY A 318 -9.31 30.25 -19.73
CA GLY A 318 -10.04 31.40 -20.23
C GLY A 318 -10.46 31.20 -21.70
N ILE A 319 -10.98 32.23 -22.36
CA ILE A 319 -11.40 32.15 -23.76
C ILE A 319 -10.18 32.31 -24.68
N GLY A 320 -9.74 31.19 -25.28
CA GLY A 320 -8.57 31.16 -26.20
C GLY A 320 -7.21 31.34 -25.51
N GLU A 321 -7.21 31.63 -24.23
CA GLU A 321 -6.02 31.80 -23.37
C GLU A 321 -6.31 31.27 -21.98
N GLY A 322 -5.27 31.04 -21.18
CA GLY A 322 -5.41 30.68 -19.78
C GLY A 322 -4.35 31.33 -18.90
N LEU A 323 -4.47 31.09 -17.63
CA LEU A 323 -3.57 31.62 -16.60
C LEU A 323 -2.68 30.51 -16.08
N VAL A 324 -1.41 30.86 -15.85
CA VAL A 324 -0.49 30.08 -15.01
C VAL A 324 -0.33 30.80 -13.69
N PHE A 325 -0.49 30.10 -12.57
CA PHE A 325 -0.42 30.70 -11.24
C PHE A 325 0.42 29.82 -10.30
N ARG A 326 0.95 30.44 -9.24
CA ARG A 326 1.72 29.79 -8.17
C ARG A 326 1.20 30.27 -6.82
N LYS A 327 0.77 29.37 -5.94
CA LYS A 327 0.19 29.70 -4.61
C LYS A 327 -0.88 30.79 -4.68
N GLY A 328 -1.78 30.67 -5.67
CA GLY A 328 -2.87 31.61 -5.91
C GLY A 328 -2.48 32.90 -6.63
N GLU A 329 -1.20 33.22 -6.82
CA GLU A 329 -0.74 34.41 -7.54
C GLU A 329 -0.60 34.11 -9.04
N ILE A 330 -1.19 34.98 -9.86
CA ILE A 330 -1.14 34.85 -11.32
C ILE A 330 0.27 35.27 -11.79
N LEU A 331 0.97 34.33 -12.43
CA LEU A 331 2.30 34.59 -12.99
C LEU A 331 2.20 35.21 -14.40
N ARG A 332 1.38 34.59 -15.27
CA ARG A 332 1.22 35.00 -16.66
C ARG A 332 -0.04 34.43 -17.32
N LYS A 333 -0.39 35.04 -18.44
CA LYS A 333 -1.39 34.51 -19.39
C LYS A 333 -0.69 33.93 -20.58
N VAL A 334 -1.19 32.81 -21.07
CA VAL A 334 -0.66 32.11 -22.24
C VAL A 334 -1.79 31.50 -23.09
N PRO A 335 -1.58 31.25 -24.40
CA PRO A 335 -2.50 30.51 -25.22
C PRO A 335 -2.81 29.13 -24.65
N GLU A 336 -4.04 28.60 -24.89
CA GLU A 336 -4.46 27.30 -24.35
C GLU A 336 -3.46 26.15 -24.68
N GLU A 337 -2.93 26.16 -25.90
CA GLU A 337 -1.95 25.17 -26.39
C GLU A 337 -0.61 25.18 -25.64
N GLN A 338 -0.28 26.24 -24.95
CA GLN A 338 0.94 26.39 -24.16
C GLN A 338 0.76 26.12 -22.67
N LEU A 339 -0.50 25.96 -22.20
CA LEU A 339 -0.78 25.83 -20.76
C LEU A 339 -0.01 24.70 -20.10
N VAL A 340 0.02 23.51 -20.71
CA VAL A 340 0.71 22.34 -20.13
C VAL A 340 2.22 22.54 -20.13
N SER A 341 2.81 23.04 -21.21
CA SER A 341 4.26 23.28 -21.29
C SER A 341 4.71 24.31 -20.26
N GLU A 342 3.96 25.39 -20.09
CA GLU A 342 4.23 26.44 -19.12
C GLU A 342 4.02 25.98 -17.67
N LEU A 343 3.02 25.14 -17.43
CA LEU A 343 2.80 24.50 -16.13
C LEU A 343 4.02 23.66 -15.72
N PHE A 344 4.51 22.79 -16.62
CA PHE A 344 5.66 21.94 -16.32
C PHE A 344 6.96 22.73 -16.19
N ALA A 345 7.14 23.81 -16.95
CA ALA A 345 8.27 24.73 -16.75
C ALA A 345 8.27 25.35 -15.34
N GLU A 346 7.10 25.65 -14.75
CA GLU A 346 7.00 26.13 -13.37
C GLU A 346 7.20 25.00 -12.36
N ILE A 347 6.68 23.79 -12.63
CA ILE A 347 6.94 22.60 -11.80
C ILE A 347 8.45 22.36 -11.67
N ASP A 348 9.16 22.33 -12.79
CA ASP A 348 10.61 22.12 -12.83
C ASP A 348 11.37 23.15 -11.99
N LYS A 349 10.96 24.43 -12.07
CA LYS A 349 11.55 25.50 -11.25
C LYS A 349 11.32 25.25 -9.74
N ILE A 350 10.09 24.89 -9.34
CA ILE A 350 9.75 24.60 -7.94
C ILE A 350 10.56 23.43 -7.42
N LEU A 351 10.67 22.37 -8.21
CA LEU A 351 11.44 21.19 -7.83
C LEU A 351 12.93 21.50 -7.69
N LEU A 352 13.47 22.32 -8.58
CA LEU A 352 14.86 22.79 -8.49
C LEU A 352 15.10 23.66 -7.23
N GLU A 353 14.21 24.62 -6.96
CA GLU A 353 14.26 25.46 -5.76
C GLU A 353 14.26 24.62 -4.48
N ARG A 354 13.41 23.58 -4.42
CA ARG A 354 13.34 22.66 -3.27
C ARG A 354 14.61 21.84 -3.09
N LYS A 355 15.24 21.41 -4.18
CA LYS A 355 16.53 20.69 -4.14
C LYS A 355 17.68 21.55 -3.63
N VAL A 356 17.68 22.84 -3.95
CA VAL A 356 18.72 23.80 -3.50
C VAL A 356 18.53 24.18 -2.03
N SER A 357 17.28 24.08 -1.51
CA SER A 357 16.94 24.47 -0.12
C SER A 357 17.11 23.33 0.90
N ARG A 358 17.35 22.11 0.45
CA ARG A 358 17.68 20.92 1.27
C ARG A 358 19.19 20.77 1.38
#